data_2a1412c2998b3d25a49a8d7cf30c2c3e
#
_entry.id   2a1412c2998b3d25a49a8d7cf30c2c3e
#
_cell.length_a   1.000
_cell.length_b   1.000
_cell.length_c   1.000
_cell.angle_alpha   90.00
_cell.angle_beta   90.00
_cell.angle_gamma   90.00
#
_symmetry.space_group_name_H-M   'P 1'
#
loop_
_entity.id
_entity.type
_entity.pdbx_description
1 polymer ?
#
loop_
_entity_poly.entity_id
_entity_poly.type
_entity_poly.pdbx_seq_one_letter_code
_entity_poly.pdbx_strand_id
1 'polypeptide(L)'
;MAFRSPLVGRICALWIPVEFLVRTPDHALTCLMDEISGRTATLLRNTRQRHLRVAHTSGPRRFELVRHRDISGVSGTGVVAEGIEWSDGTVALRWGGNYPTTTVWQDGIDALLAIHGHNGATVIRWLDE
;
A
#
# COMPACT_ATOMS: atom_id res chain seq x y z
N MET A 1 -8.44 -38.62 -36.70
CA MET A 1 -8.72 -38.14 -35.33
C MET A 1 -8.18 -36.73 -35.22
N ALA A 2 -9.07 -35.76 -35.21
CA ALA A 2 -8.74 -34.33 -35.25
C ALA A 2 -8.97 -33.74 -33.88
N PHE A 3 -7.91 -33.21 -33.26
CA PHE A 3 -8.01 -32.37 -32.05
C PHE A 3 -8.16 -30.92 -32.49
N ARG A 4 -9.34 -30.37 -32.31
CA ARG A 4 -9.59 -28.92 -32.38
C ARG A 4 -9.63 -28.36 -30.98
N SER A 5 -8.69 -27.44 -30.65
CA SER A 5 -8.83 -26.49 -29.59
C SER A 5 -9.33 -25.16 -30.15
N PRO A 6 -10.37 -24.55 -29.57
CA PRO A 6 -10.63 -23.14 -29.76
C PRO A 6 -10.44 -22.41 -28.46
N LEU A 7 -9.32 -21.73 -28.29
CA LEU A 7 -9.18 -20.61 -27.33
C LEU A 7 -9.49 -19.31 -28.08
N VAL A 8 -10.76 -19.00 -28.20
CA VAL A 8 -11.18 -17.65 -28.60
C VAL A 8 -11.33 -16.80 -27.34
N GLY A 9 -10.36 -15.94 -27.13
CA GLY A 9 -10.44 -14.89 -26.11
C GLY A 9 -11.61 -13.97 -26.41
N ARG A 10 -12.59 -13.95 -25.51
CA ARG A 10 -13.69 -12.99 -25.53
C ARG A 10 -13.15 -11.64 -25.06
N ILE A 11 -12.77 -10.81 -26.02
CA ILE A 11 -12.66 -9.36 -25.80
C ILE A 11 -14.11 -8.88 -25.71
N CYS A 12 -14.60 -8.65 -24.50
CA CYS A 12 -15.82 -7.88 -24.30
C CYS A 12 -15.53 -6.43 -24.69
N ALA A 13 -15.66 -6.13 -25.98
CA ALA A 13 -15.85 -4.77 -26.43
C ALA A 13 -17.23 -4.31 -25.89
N LEU A 14 -17.22 -3.47 -24.87
CA LEU A 14 -18.38 -2.72 -24.42
C LEU A 14 -18.79 -1.80 -25.58
N TRP A 15 -19.65 -2.32 -26.42
CA TRP A 15 -20.33 -1.53 -27.45
C TRP A 15 -21.43 -0.74 -26.74
N ILE A 16 -21.09 0.49 -26.29
CA ILE A 16 -22.10 1.43 -25.77
C ILE A 16 -22.76 2.06 -26.97
N PRO A 17 -24.06 1.86 -27.20
CA PRO A 17 -24.77 2.51 -28.29
C PRO A 17 -24.65 4.02 -28.14
N VAL A 18 -24.30 4.70 -29.22
CA VAL A 18 -24.16 6.18 -29.27
C VAL A 18 -25.43 6.90 -28.78
N GLU A 19 -26.58 6.28 -28.87
CA GLU A 19 -27.85 6.78 -28.38
C GLU A 19 -27.95 6.91 -26.85
N PHE A 20 -27.09 6.17 -26.10
CA PHE A 20 -27.05 6.28 -24.65
C PHE A 20 -26.25 7.50 -24.16
N LEU A 21 -25.34 8.01 -24.99
CA LEU A 21 -24.52 9.18 -24.65
C LEU A 21 -25.29 10.51 -24.70
N VAL A 22 -26.42 10.55 -25.43
CA VAL A 22 -27.18 11.80 -25.63
C VAL A 22 -28.22 12.03 -24.52
N ARG A 23 -28.42 11.06 -23.64
CA ARG A 23 -29.46 11.12 -22.61
C ARG A 23 -28.99 11.01 -21.17
N THR A 24 -27.69 11.07 -20.93
CA THR A 24 -27.18 11.17 -19.56
C THR A 24 -27.26 12.62 -19.10
N PRO A 25 -27.96 12.92 -18.00
CA PRO A 25 -27.95 14.27 -17.45
C PRO A 25 -26.50 14.66 -17.11
N ASP A 26 -26.14 15.92 -17.35
CA ASP A 26 -24.81 16.51 -17.11
C ASP A 26 -24.19 16.12 -15.74
N HIS A 27 -25.02 15.81 -14.78
CA HIS A 27 -24.65 15.34 -13.45
C HIS A 27 -23.88 14.02 -13.43
N ALA A 28 -24.18 13.10 -14.32
CA ALA A 28 -23.51 11.78 -14.33
C ALA A 28 -22.12 11.88 -14.93
N LEU A 29 -21.93 12.73 -15.94
CA LEU A 29 -20.61 13.01 -16.54
C LEU A 29 -19.72 13.78 -15.56
N THR A 30 -20.29 14.74 -14.84
CA THR A 30 -19.55 15.50 -13.82
C THR A 30 -19.06 14.61 -12.69
N CYS A 31 -19.91 13.72 -12.15
CA CYS A 31 -19.51 12.74 -11.13
C CYS A 31 -18.40 11.79 -11.61
N LEU A 32 -18.48 11.30 -12.85
CA LEU A 32 -17.44 10.43 -13.42
C LEU A 32 -16.10 11.17 -13.60
N MET A 33 -16.14 12.41 -14.05
CA MET A 33 -14.95 13.25 -14.22
C MET A 33 -14.31 13.58 -12.88
N ASP A 34 -15.09 13.86 -11.85
CA ASP A 34 -14.59 14.12 -10.49
C ASP A 34 -13.96 12.86 -9.87
N GLU A 35 -14.56 11.70 -10.08
CA GLU A 35 -14.01 10.43 -9.58
C GLU A 35 -12.68 10.05 -10.27
N ILE A 36 -12.59 10.23 -11.59
CA ILE A 36 -11.36 10.01 -12.37
C ILE A 36 -10.29 11.02 -11.96
N SER A 37 -10.66 12.30 -11.79
CA SER A 37 -9.74 13.34 -11.34
C SER A 37 -9.21 13.08 -9.94
N GLY A 38 -10.07 12.64 -9.01
CA GLY A 38 -9.68 12.27 -7.66
C GLY A 38 -8.70 11.09 -7.61
N ARG A 39 -8.94 10.06 -8.40
CA ARG A 39 -8.04 8.89 -8.50
C ARG A 39 -6.69 9.26 -9.11
N THR A 40 -6.69 10.07 -10.15
CA THR A 40 -5.45 10.55 -10.79
C THR A 40 -4.65 11.45 -9.85
N ALA A 41 -5.30 12.35 -9.12
CA ALA A 41 -4.65 13.19 -8.13
C ALA A 41 -4.05 12.37 -6.97
N THR A 42 -4.72 11.31 -6.53
CA THR A 42 -4.22 10.40 -5.50
C THR A 42 -3.01 9.61 -5.99
N LEU A 43 -3.05 9.07 -7.20
CA LEU A 43 -1.92 8.37 -7.83
C LEU A 43 -0.70 9.29 -7.98
N LEU A 44 -0.89 10.50 -8.47
CA LEU A 44 0.19 11.49 -8.62
C LEU A 44 0.77 11.90 -7.26
N ARG A 45 -0.06 12.07 -6.25
CA ARG A 45 0.39 12.38 -4.88
C ARG A 45 1.23 11.25 -4.30
N ASN A 46 0.80 10.01 -4.44
CA ASN A 46 1.53 8.84 -3.98
C ASN A 46 2.86 8.66 -4.72
N THR A 47 2.88 8.87 -6.04
CA THR A 47 4.11 8.82 -6.84
C THR A 47 5.08 9.92 -6.44
N ARG A 48 4.60 11.14 -6.22
CA ARG A 48 5.43 12.26 -5.77
C ARG A 48 5.99 12.03 -4.36
N GLN A 49 5.20 11.47 -3.45
CA GLN A 49 5.65 11.13 -2.11
C GLN A 49 6.74 10.04 -2.12
N ARG A 50 6.63 9.02 -2.98
CA ARG A 50 7.69 8.03 -3.18
C ARG A 50 9.00 8.67 -3.63
N HIS A 51 8.96 9.60 -4.59
CA HIS A 51 10.15 10.29 -5.10
C HIS A 51 10.80 11.23 -4.08
N LEU A 52 9.99 11.86 -3.20
CA LEU A 52 10.51 12.75 -2.16
C LEU A 52 11.15 11.99 -0.98
N ARG A 53 10.80 10.72 -0.77
CA ARG A 53 11.42 9.88 0.29
C ARG A 53 12.83 9.41 -0.04
N VAL A 54 13.21 9.41 -1.33
CA VAL A 54 14.54 8.95 -1.79
C VAL A 54 15.68 9.91 -1.37
N ALA A 55 15.40 11.06 -0.80
CA ALA A 55 16.38 12.14 -0.60
C ALA A 55 17.21 12.05 0.69
N HIS A 56 17.05 11.05 1.57
CA HIS A 56 17.60 11.18 2.93
C HIS A 56 18.47 10.06 3.46
N THR A 57 18.81 9.01 2.74
CA THR A 57 19.65 7.99 3.37
C THR A 57 20.81 7.54 2.53
N SER A 58 21.98 7.61 3.14
CA SER A 58 23.23 7.03 2.69
C SER A 58 23.25 5.49 2.71
N GLY A 59 22.12 4.82 2.98
CA GLY A 59 22.03 3.37 3.04
C GLY A 59 20.78 2.86 3.77
N PRO A 60 20.63 1.54 3.88
CA PRO A 60 19.55 0.94 4.67
C PRO A 60 19.69 1.29 6.15
N ARG A 61 18.54 1.52 6.82
CA ARG A 61 18.49 1.82 8.26
C ARG A 61 17.74 0.73 9.00
N ARG A 62 18.25 0.35 10.16
CA ARG A 62 17.60 -0.63 11.04
C ARG A 62 16.70 0.08 12.04
N PHE A 63 15.62 -0.60 12.41
CA PHE A 63 14.71 -0.12 13.44
C PHE A 63 14.05 -1.27 14.19
N GLU A 64 13.47 -0.94 15.33
CA GLU A 64 12.59 -1.81 16.10
C GLU A 64 11.19 -1.25 16.14
N LEU A 65 10.21 -2.13 16.14
CA LEU A 65 8.82 -1.80 16.39
C LEU A 65 8.53 -2.02 17.88
N VAL A 66 8.36 -0.91 18.61
CA VAL A 66 8.17 -0.92 20.07
C VAL A 66 6.71 -0.70 20.40
N ARG A 67 6.11 -1.63 21.11
CA ARG A 67 4.72 -1.56 21.57
C ARG A 67 4.65 -1.15 23.02
N HIS A 68 4.05 0.02 23.27
CA HIS A 68 3.84 0.53 24.62
C HIS A 68 2.60 -0.05 25.30
N ARG A 69 1.58 -0.36 24.51
CA ARG A 69 0.33 -0.97 25.00
C ARG A 69 -0.15 -2.02 24.01
N ASP A 70 -0.39 -3.24 24.50
CA ASP A 70 -0.95 -4.31 23.69
C ASP A 70 -2.47 -4.12 23.57
N ILE A 71 -2.91 -3.70 22.39
CA ILE A 71 -4.33 -3.49 22.05
C ILE A 71 -4.99 -4.81 21.66
N SER A 72 -4.22 -5.73 21.04
CA SER A 72 -4.72 -7.00 20.52
C SER A 72 -4.71 -8.12 21.54
N GLY A 73 -3.90 -7.99 22.60
CA GLY A 73 -3.69 -9.06 23.60
C GLY A 73 -2.88 -10.25 23.08
N VAL A 74 -2.26 -10.14 21.90
CA VAL A 74 -1.60 -11.26 21.23
C VAL A 74 -0.09 -11.19 21.29
N SER A 75 0.46 -9.98 21.10
CA SER A 75 1.91 -9.82 20.86
C SER A 75 2.68 -9.23 22.07
N GLY A 76 1.97 -8.92 23.17
CA GLY A 76 2.58 -8.32 24.33
C GLY A 76 3.07 -6.87 24.13
N THR A 77 3.91 -6.40 25.05
CA THR A 77 4.53 -5.08 25.03
C THR A 77 6.05 -5.18 24.89
N GLY A 78 6.72 -4.09 24.55
CA GLY A 78 8.15 -4.02 24.30
C GLY A 78 8.47 -4.13 22.81
N VAL A 79 9.65 -4.65 22.49
CA VAL A 79 10.06 -4.89 21.08
C VAL A 79 9.28 -6.09 20.53
N VAL A 80 8.40 -5.83 19.58
CA VAL A 80 7.53 -6.86 18.96
C VAL A 80 8.01 -7.29 17.58
N ALA A 81 8.85 -6.46 16.94
CA ALA A 81 9.44 -6.76 15.64
C ALA A 81 10.72 -5.96 15.43
N GLU A 82 11.58 -6.45 14.52
CA GLU A 82 12.78 -5.79 14.02
C GLU A 82 12.61 -5.53 12.52
N GLY A 83 13.16 -4.44 12.02
CA GLY A 83 13.00 -4.08 10.62
C GLY A 83 14.19 -3.36 10.02
N ILE A 84 14.13 -3.28 8.71
CA ILE A 84 15.05 -2.52 7.89
C ILE A 84 14.26 -1.68 6.89
N GLU A 85 14.63 -0.40 6.76
CA GLU A 85 14.15 0.48 5.70
C GLU A 85 15.26 0.66 4.68
N TRP A 86 14.98 0.39 3.41
CA TRP A 86 15.90 0.64 2.31
C TRP A 86 15.86 2.10 1.85
N SER A 87 16.88 2.50 1.09
CA SER A 87 17.01 3.85 0.55
C SER A 87 15.83 4.28 -0.33
N ASP A 88 15.08 3.34 -0.91
CA ASP A 88 13.87 3.60 -1.69
C ASP A 88 12.60 3.74 -0.82
N GLY A 89 12.73 3.60 0.51
CA GLY A 89 11.65 3.66 1.46
C GLY A 89 10.86 2.36 1.64
N THR A 90 11.22 1.29 0.91
CA THR A 90 10.66 -0.03 1.15
C THR A 90 11.10 -0.54 2.52
N VAL A 91 10.21 -1.23 3.23
CA VAL A 91 10.48 -1.77 4.57
C VAL A 91 10.29 -3.27 4.58
N ALA A 92 11.22 -3.99 5.20
CA ALA A 92 10.98 -5.35 5.65
C ALA A 92 10.93 -5.39 7.17
N LEU A 93 9.97 -6.13 7.70
CA LEU A 93 9.73 -6.29 9.13
C LEU A 93 9.74 -7.76 9.50
N ARG A 94 10.49 -8.12 10.53
CA ARG A 94 10.55 -9.46 11.12
C ARG A 94 9.82 -9.43 12.46
N TRP A 95 8.65 -10.07 12.51
CA TRP A 95 7.89 -10.25 13.73
C TRP A 95 8.57 -11.27 14.64
N GLY A 96 8.64 -10.96 15.93
CA GLY A 96 9.10 -11.87 16.97
C GLY A 96 8.03 -12.90 17.40
N GLY A 97 8.37 -13.68 18.41
CA GLY A 97 7.45 -14.68 19.02
C GLY A 97 7.67 -16.11 18.56
N ASN A 98 6.76 -17.00 18.92
CA ASN A 98 6.90 -18.44 18.67
C ASN A 98 6.80 -18.82 17.19
N TYR A 99 6.14 -17.98 16.38
CA TYR A 99 5.95 -18.19 14.95
C TYR A 99 6.41 -16.93 14.19
N PRO A 100 7.74 -16.69 14.09
CA PRO A 100 8.26 -15.48 13.50
C PRO A 100 7.96 -15.45 12.01
N THR A 101 7.43 -14.30 11.54
CA THR A 101 7.11 -14.05 10.14
C THR A 101 7.84 -12.82 9.63
N THR A 102 8.01 -12.73 8.32
CA THR A 102 8.59 -11.54 7.67
C THR A 102 7.56 -10.96 6.72
N THR A 103 7.33 -9.66 6.82
CA THR A 103 6.45 -8.91 5.93
C THR A 103 7.22 -7.81 5.22
N VAL A 104 6.81 -7.49 3.98
CA VAL A 104 7.41 -6.42 3.18
C VAL A 104 6.36 -5.36 2.90
N TRP A 105 6.75 -4.09 3.11
CA TRP A 105 5.90 -2.92 2.99
C TRP A 105 6.46 -1.99 1.92
N GLN A 106 5.86 -2.04 0.74
CA GLN A 106 6.29 -1.24 -0.41
C GLN A 106 6.05 0.27 -0.19
N ASP A 107 5.02 0.60 0.60
CA ASP A 107 4.65 1.97 0.92
C ASP A 107 5.33 2.49 2.21
N GLY A 108 6.31 1.72 2.73
CA GLY A 108 7.21 2.12 3.79
C GLY A 108 6.60 2.14 5.19
N ILE A 109 7.25 2.87 6.09
CA ILE A 109 6.92 2.95 7.51
C ILE A 109 5.52 3.52 7.75
N ASP A 110 5.07 4.48 6.95
CA ASP A 110 3.74 5.07 7.16
C ASP A 110 2.63 4.04 6.93
N ALA A 111 2.77 3.18 5.92
CA ALA A 111 1.82 2.10 5.67
C ALA A 111 1.86 1.05 6.79
N LEU A 112 3.05 0.73 7.28
CA LEU A 112 3.24 -0.14 8.44
C LEU A 112 2.53 0.41 9.68
N LEU A 113 2.75 1.68 10.01
CA LEU A 113 2.17 2.33 11.19
C LEU A 113 0.66 2.59 11.04
N ALA A 114 0.15 2.78 9.82
CA ALA A 114 -1.28 2.90 9.59
C ALA A 114 -2.04 1.65 10.05
N ILE A 115 -1.43 0.47 9.94
CA ILE A 115 -2.03 -0.80 10.33
C ILE A 115 -1.62 -1.21 11.75
N HIS A 116 -0.34 -1.10 12.09
CA HIS A 116 0.22 -1.65 13.34
C HIS A 116 0.57 -0.58 14.39
N GLY A 117 0.40 0.69 14.07
CA GLY A 117 0.70 1.80 14.99
C GLY A 117 -0.32 1.98 16.12
N HIS A 118 -1.56 1.51 15.93
CA HIS A 118 -2.63 1.55 16.94
C HIS A 118 -2.74 2.91 17.64
N ASN A 119 -2.85 3.99 16.85
CA ASN A 119 -2.93 5.37 17.36
C ASN A 119 -1.77 5.74 18.30
N GLY A 120 -0.54 5.35 17.96
CA GLY A 120 0.65 5.66 18.74
C GLY A 120 0.96 4.68 19.88
N ALA A 121 0.15 3.64 20.08
CA ALA A 121 0.48 2.57 21.04
C ALA A 121 1.67 1.71 20.59
N THR A 122 2.05 1.79 19.31
CA THR A 122 3.23 1.14 18.73
C THR A 122 3.99 2.18 17.91
N VAL A 123 5.29 2.28 18.11
CA VAL A 123 6.16 3.29 17.47
C VAL A 123 7.42 2.66 16.90
N ILE A 124 8.09 3.38 16.01
CA ILE A 124 9.41 3.03 15.46
C ILE A 124 10.50 3.57 16.39
N ARG A 125 11.49 2.75 16.70
CA ARG A 125 12.75 3.13 17.33
C ARG A 125 13.89 2.83 16.36
N TRP A 126 14.55 3.87 15.90
CA TRP A 126 15.72 3.73 15.01
C TRP A 126 16.93 3.23 15.79
N LEU A 127 17.76 2.40 15.15
CA LEU A 127 18.98 1.85 15.73
C LEU A 127 20.24 2.46 15.11
N ASP A 128 20.12 3.05 13.93
CA ASP A 128 21.24 3.61 13.16
C ASP A 128 21.06 5.15 13.11
N GLU A 129 21.18 5.83 14.25
CA GLU A 129 21.26 7.29 14.35
C GLU A 129 22.72 7.74 14.52
#